data_a8d0bd822435d9e7a5233f0ad9a275cc
#
_entry.id   a8d0bd822435d9e7a5233f0ad9a275cc
#
_cell.length_a   1.000
_cell.length_b   1.000
_cell.length_c   1.000
_cell.angle_alpha   90.00
_cell.angle_beta   90.00
_cell.angle_gamma   90.00
#
_symmetry.space_group_name_H-M   'P 1'
#
loop_
_entity.id
_entity.type
_entity.pdbx_description
1 polymer ?
#
loop_
_entity_poly.entity_id
_entity_poly.type
_entity_poly.pdbx_seq_one_letter_code
_entity_poly.pdbx_strand_id
1 'polypeptide(L)'
;MGRILSYVMFGFFVCTTIMSASVLRSREKLKINNILFALVCIGSSIWSFCFGFIWIQTDPLRAYYWRCAGMVGTFMYMICAMLVIARWCGQKRLWISAIKGFVFSAILLYPFLMQKSNTVYHMSAIGMTYVFVPGIWNTLYDIYCIVCAIGLFALSGFMKKNGERKWERIVGKRLLFCESVIVAGMLLDTIMPVFGFNAFPGSTLSQLFGVLLLYRIYLFINKNKVKLENVSEFVYYSVKSPILIYDYNKKLRIVNKSATDFLKISEQNCENVLFTDLFEMGNEKLKYGGCSNKIDVRCRANGAHCRLDINQISDEYGETMGYIIILDDLTDKIKTIEALE
;
A
#
# COMPACT_ATOMS: atom_id res chain seq x y z
N MET A 1 13.25 7.10 -33.59
CA MET A 1 12.20 6.61 -32.67
C MET A 1 12.80 6.14 -31.34
N GLY A 2 13.88 5.36 -31.33
CA GLY A 2 14.50 4.85 -30.08
C GLY A 2 14.93 5.92 -29.08
N ARG A 3 15.48 7.04 -29.54
CA ARG A 3 15.82 8.18 -28.65
C ARG A 3 14.60 8.77 -27.94
N ILE A 4 13.47 8.89 -28.64
CA ILE A 4 12.21 9.39 -28.04
C ILE A 4 11.73 8.42 -26.95
N LEU A 5 11.73 7.14 -27.24
CA LEU A 5 11.34 6.11 -26.29
C LEU A 5 12.25 6.10 -25.06
N SER A 6 13.57 6.28 -25.24
CA SER A 6 14.53 6.40 -24.14
C SER A 6 14.24 7.62 -23.27
N TYR A 7 13.92 8.77 -23.85
CA TYR A 7 13.53 9.97 -23.09
C TYR A 7 12.24 9.73 -22.27
N VAL A 8 11.27 9.02 -22.85
CA VAL A 8 10.06 8.62 -22.12
C VAL A 8 10.43 7.76 -20.92
N MET A 9 11.33 6.77 -21.09
CA MET A 9 11.78 5.91 -19.99
C MET A 9 12.53 6.68 -18.91
N PHE A 10 13.38 7.62 -19.27
CA PHE A 10 14.06 8.49 -18.29
C PHE A 10 13.07 9.42 -17.58
N GLY A 11 12.04 9.91 -18.27
CA GLY A 11 10.93 10.61 -17.64
C GLY A 11 10.21 9.77 -16.58
N PHE A 12 9.91 8.51 -16.89
CA PHE A 12 9.34 7.58 -15.93
C PHE A 12 10.27 7.25 -14.77
N PHE A 13 11.57 7.10 -15.01
CA PHE A 13 12.58 6.96 -13.95
C PHE A 13 12.51 8.13 -12.97
N VAL A 14 12.48 9.37 -13.46
CA VAL A 14 12.37 10.55 -12.59
C VAL A 14 11.05 10.53 -11.81
N CYS A 15 9.93 10.28 -12.48
CA CYS A 15 8.61 10.21 -11.84
C CYS A 15 8.55 9.15 -10.73
N THR A 16 9.00 7.93 -10.99
CA THR A 16 8.96 6.84 -10.01
C THR A 16 9.94 7.06 -8.86
N THR A 17 11.07 7.72 -9.11
CA THR A 17 12.01 8.12 -8.05
C THR A 17 11.40 9.19 -7.14
N ILE A 18 10.73 10.21 -7.71
CA ILE A 18 10.01 11.22 -6.94
C ILE A 18 8.89 10.57 -6.10
N MET A 19 8.13 9.65 -6.69
CA MET A 19 7.09 8.90 -5.96
C MET A 19 7.68 8.13 -4.78
N SER A 20 8.79 7.42 -4.97
CA SER A 20 9.48 6.71 -3.90
C SER A 20 9.90 7.66 -2.78
N ALA A 21 10.54 8.78 -3.13
CA ALA A 21 10.97 9.79 -2.18
C ALA A 21 9.78 10.40 -1.40
N SER A 22 8.66 10.68 -2.09
CA SER A 22 7.45 11.22 -1.46
C SER A 22 6.84 10.26 -0.44
N VAL A 23 6.84 8.95 -0.75
CA VAL A 23 6.34 7.90 0.14
C VAL A 23 7.23 7.77 1.39
N LEU A 24 8.55 7.82 1.22
CA LEU A 24 9.50 7.70 2.33
C LEU A 24 9.55 8.96 3.21
N ARG A 25 9.28 10.15 2.62
CA ARG A 25 9.25 11.43 3.35
C ARG A 25 7.97 11.62 4.18
N SER A 26 6.95 10.79 3.97
CA SER A 26 5.72 10.83 4.78
C SER A 26 6.06 10.76 6.26
N ARG A 27 5.59 11.75 7.06
CA ARG A 27 5.86 11.89 8.51
C ARG A 27 5.35 10.72 9.36
N GLU A 28 4.51 9.87 8.82
CA GLU A 28 4.16 8.62 9.49
C GLU A 28 5.44 7.77 9.62
N LYS A 29 5.79 7.38 10.85
CA LYS A 29 6.85 6.39 11.16
C LYS A 29 6.83 5.33 10.06
N LEU A 30 8.00 5.02 9.51
CA LEU A 30 8.21 4.10 8.37
C LEU A 30 7.40 2.81 8.55
N LYS A 31 6.09 2.88 8.25
CA LYS A 31 5.24 1.69 8.26
C LYS A 31 5.72 0.79 7.14
N ILE A 32 5.83 -0.49 7.40
CA ILE A 32 6.33 -1.48 6.44
C ILE A 32 5.62 -1.40 5.07
N ASN A 33 4.36 -0.96 5.03
CA ASN A 33 3.62 -0.76 3.78
C ASN A 33 4.22 0.37 2.93
N ASN A 34 4.70 1.45 3.56
CA ASN A 34 5.34 2.56 2.87
C ASN A 34 6.70 2.13 2.33
N ILE A 35 7.47 1.38 3.11
CA ILE A 35 8.76 0.83 2.67
C ILE A 35 8.57 -0.10 1.47
N LEU A 36 7.62 -1.04 1.55
CA LEU A 36 7.33 -1.96 0.47
C LEU A 36 6.87 -1.23 -0.79
N PHE A 37 6.01 -0.21 -0.64
CA PHE A 37 5.55 0.58 -1.79
C PHE A 37 6.67 1.44 -2.38
N ALA A 38 7.55 2.01 -1.57
CA ALA A 38 8.75 2.69 -2.04
C ALA A 38 9.66 1.74 -2.83
N LEU A 39 9.81 0.48 -2.39
CA LEU A 39 10.56 -0.55 -3.12
C LEU A 39 9.91 -0.91 -4.46
N VAL A 40 8.57 -0.91 -4.58
CA VAL A 40 7.86 -1.03 -5.87
C VAL A 40 8.30 0.09 -6.81
N CYS A 41 8.30 1.34 -6.32
CA CYS A 41 8.71 2.51 -7.10
C CYS A 41 10.21 2.46 -7.47
N ILE A 42 11.09 2.04 -6.55
CA ILE A 42 12.54 1.90 -6.79
C ILE A 42 12.80 0.80 -7.84
N GLY A 43 12.13 -0.34 -7.73
CA GLY A 43 12.23 -1.43 -8.72
C GLY A 43 11.85 -0.96 -10.12
N SER A 44 10.75 -0.21 -10.23
CA SER A 44 10.32 0.40 -11.49
C SER A 44 11.29 1.47 -11.98
N SER A 45 11.92 2.25 -11.08
CA SER A 45 12.94 3.23 -11.43
C SER A 45 14.18 2.57 -12.05
N ILE A 46 14.72 1.53 -11.38
CA ILE A 46 15.87 0.77 -11.88
C ILE A 46 15.57 0.21 -13.27
N TRP A 47 14.40 -0.39 -13.42
CA TRP A 47 13.98 -0.97 -14.68
C TRP A 47 13.84 0.09 -15.79
N SER A 48 13.13 1.19 -15.54
CA SER A 48 12.96 2.29 -16.51
C SER A 48 14.30 2.89 -16.95
N PHE A 49 15.21 3.11 -15.99
CA PHE A 49 16.53 3.64 -16.25
C PHE A 49 17.33 2.72 -17.18
N CYS A 50 17.43 1.44 -16.82
CA CYS A 50 18.19 0.47 -17.58
C CYS A 50 17.63 0.24 -18.98
N PHE A 51 16.30 0.13 -19.11
CA PHE A 51 15.67 -0.04 -20.42
C PHE A 51 15.77 1.20 -21.31
N GLY A 52 15.75 2.41 -20.71
CA GLY A 52 16.04 3.64 -21.45
C GLY A 52 17.44 3.59 -22.10
N PHE A 53 18.43 3.03 -21.39
CA PHE A 53 19.76 2.86 -21.96
C PHE A 53 19.85 1.75 -23.00
N ILE A 54 19.11 0.64 -22.90
CA ILE A 54 19.13 -0.44 -23.87
C ILE A 54 18.79 0.11 -25.28
N TRP A 55 17.76 0.90 -25.42
CA TRP A 55 17.29 1.37 -26.73
C TRP A 55 18.24 2.32 -27.47
N ILE A 56 19.16 2.98 -26.77
CA ILE A 56 20.17 3.87 -27.38
C ILE A 56 21.51 3.18 -27.61
N GLN A 57 21.70 1.94 -27.14
CA GLN A 57 22.93 1.19 -27.38
C GLN A 57 23.05 0.77 -28.86
N THR A 58 24.28 0.73 -29.34
CA THR A 58 24.65 0.14 -30.63
C THR A 58 25.38 -1.19 -30.45
N ASP A 59 25.93 -1.42 -29.26
CA ASP A 59 26.67 -2.63 -28.89
C ASP A 59 25.77 -3.61 -28.13
N PRO A 60 25.55 -4.83 -28.66
CA PRO A 60 24.79 -5.88 -28.00
C PRO A 60 25.30 -6.26 -26.60
N LEU A 61 26.62 -6.20 -26.39
CA LEU A 61 27.22 -6.54 -25.09
C LEU A 61 26.84 -5.52 -24.02
N ARG A 62 26.86 -4.24 -24.34
CA ARG A 62 26.40 -3.18 -23.43
C ARG A 62 24.91 -3.28 -23.14
N ALA A 63 24.10 -3.55 -24.17
CA ALA A 63 22.67 -3.79 -24.02
C ALA A 63 22.37 -4.96 -23.07
N TYR A 64 23.15 -6.05 -23.18
CA TYR A 64 23.06 -7.18 -22.27
C TYR A 64 23.31 -6.78 -20.79
N TYR A 65 24.34 -6.01 -20.48
CA TYR A 65 24.60 -5.60 -19.11
C TYR A 65 23.48 -4.69 -18.56
N TRP A 66 22.98 -3.78 -19.37
CA TRP A 66 21.83 -2.97 -18.98
C TRP A 66 20.57 -3.82 -18.72
N ARG A 67 20.33 -4.83 -19.54
CA ARG A 67 19.24 -5.78 -19.30
C ARG A 67 19.41 -6.52 -17.98
N CYS A 68 20.60 -7.04 -17.69
CA CYS A 68 20.86 -7.72 -16.42
C CYS A 68 20.51 -6.82 -15.23
N ALA A 69 20.98 -5.59 -15.22
CA ALA A 69 20.65 -4.63 -14.15
C ALA A 69 19.13 -4.32 -14.10
N GLY A 70 18.49 -4.11 -15.25
CA GLY A 70 17.06 -3.82 -15.33
C GLY A 70 16.17 -4.96 -14.81
N MET A 71 16.55 -6.21 -15.06
CA MET A 71 15.79 -7.38 -14.59
C MET A 71 15.76 -7.50 -13.06
N VAL A 72 16.79 -7.02 -12.35
CA VAL A 72 16.74 -6.90 -10.88
C VAL A 72 15.59 -6.00 -10.46
N GLY A 73 15.44 -4.86 -11.14
CA GLY A 73 14.33 -3.94 -10.91
C GLY A 73 12.97 -4.58 -11.17
N THR A 74 12.85 -5.38 -12.24
CA THR A 74 11.62 -6.09 -12.60
C THR A 74 11.21 -7.10 -11.52
N PHE A 75 12.14 -7.96 -11.08
CA PHE A 75 11.85 -8.92 -10.00
C PHE A 75 11.49 -8.21 -8.69
N MET A 76 12.23 -7.14 -8.33
CA MET A 76 11.93 -6.35 -7.13
C MET A 76 10.53 -5.73 -7.20
N TYR A 77 10.15 -5.14 -8.36
CA TYR A 77 8.81 -4.62 -8.59
C TYR A 77 7.75 -5.68 -8.36
N MET A 78 7.84 -6.83 -9.03
CA MET A 78 6.84 -7.90 -8.99
C MET A 78 6.64 -8.42 -7.56
N ILE A 79 7.72 -8.74 -6.87
CA ILE A 79 7.69 -9.27 -5.50
C ILE A 79 7.11 -8.24 -4.53
N CYS A 80 7.59 -7.00 -4.58
CA CYS A 80 7.13 -5.95 -3.68
C CYS A 80 5.67 -5.55 -3.94
N ALA A 81 5.21 -5.54 -5.20
CA ALA A 81 3.81 -5.30 -5.55
C ALA A 81 2.89 -6.38 -4.96
N MET A 82 3.26 -7.67 -5.09
CA MET A 82 2.52 -8.77 -4.48
C MET A 82 2.44 -8.62 -2.95
N LEU A 83 3.57 -8.29 -2.30
CA LEU A 83 3.61 -8.07 -0.85
C LEU A 83 2.71 -6.93 -0.40
N VAL A 84 2.75 -5.80 -1.09
CA VAL A 84 1.91 -4.62 -0.79
C VAL A 84 0.44 -4.96 -0.93
N ILE A 85 0.03 -5.58 -2.04
CA ILE A 85 -1.37 -5.91 -2.31
C ILE A 85 -1.87 -6.96 -1.32
N ALA A 86 -1.08 -8.01 -1.02
CA ALA A 86 -1.43 -9.01 -0.02
C ALA A 86 -1.65 -8.38 1.37
N ARG A 87 -0.83 -7.39 1.74
CA ARG A 87 -1.01 -6.65 3.00
C ARG A 87 -2.23 -5.74 3.00
N TRP A 88 -2.54 -5.11 1.88
CA TRP A 88 -3.77 -4.32 1.75
C TRP A 88 -5.02 -5.19 1.86
N CYS A 89 -4.96 -6.44 1.37
CA CYS A 89 -6.04 -7.42 1.49
C CYS A 89 -6.16 -8.06 2.88
N GLY A 90 -5.30 -7.72 3.86
CA GLY A 90 -5.33 -8.29 5.21
C GLY A 90 -4.90 -9.76 5.33
N GLN A 91 -4.44 -10.38 4.23
CA GLN A 91 -4.05 -11.79 4.17
C GLN A 91 -2.63 -11.99 4.72
N LYS A 92 -2.52 -12.38 6.03
CA LYS A 92 -1.22 -12.29 6.73
C LYS A 92 -0.36 -13.55 6.65
N ARG A 93 -0.89 -14.76 6.58
CA ARG A 93 -0.07 -15.98 6.74
C ARG A 93 0.16 -16.78 5.45
N LEU A 94 -0.89 -17.14 4.76
CA LEU A 94 -0.79 -18.02 3.58
C LEU A 94 -0.09 -17.34 2.42
N TRP A 95 -0.40 -16.07 2.17
CA TRP A 95 0.19 -15.28 1.11
C TRP A 95 1.64 -14.89 1.36
N ILE A 96 2.02 -14.63 2.62
CA ILE A 96 3.43 -14.38 2.96
C ILE A 96 4.29 -15.61 2.68
N SER A 97 3.78 -16.83 2.96
CA SER A 97 4.48 -18.07 2.66
C SER A 97 4.64 -18.31 1.16
N ALA A 98 3.57 -18.08 0.38
CA ALA A 98 3.62 -18.15 -1.08
C ALA A 98 4.63 -17.14 -1.67
N ILE A 99 4.63 -15.90 -1.18
CA ILE A 99 5.55 -14.86 -1.64
C ILE A 99 7.02 -15.20 -1.31
N LYS A 100 7.30 -15.85 -0.16
CA LYS A 100 8.65 -16.37 0.12
C LYS A 100 9.10 -17.36 -0.96
N GLY A 101 8.20 -18.24 -1.41
CA GLY A 101 8.45 -19.13 -2.53
C GLY A 101 8.78 -18.38 -3.83
N PHE A 102 8.05 -17.30 -4.12
CA PHE A 102 8.32 -16.44 -5.29
C PHE A 102 9.66 -15.73 -5.22
N VAL A 103 10.05 -15.22 -4.05
CA VAL A 103 11.38 -14.61 -3.84
C VAL A 103 12.48 -15.63 -4.09
N PHE A 104 12.34 -16.82 -3.51
CA PHE A 104 13.31 -17.90 -3.70
C PHE A 104 13.40 -18.33 -5.16
N SER A 105 12.28 -18.50 -5.84
CA SER A 105 12.24 -18.84 -7.27
C SER A 105 12.89 -17.77 -8.14
N ALA A 106 12.71 -16.48 -7.83
CA ALA A 106 13.34 -15.38 -8.54
C ALA A 106 14.86 -15.40 -8.39
N ILE A 107 15.37 -15.64 -7.17
CA ILE A 107 16.80 -15.74 -6.88
C ILE A 107 17.44 -16.91 -7.65
N LEU A 108 16.76 -18.06 -7.70
CA LEU A 108 17.24 -19.23 -8.44
C LEU A 108 17.17 -19.01 -9.95
N LEU A 109 16.10 -18.42 -10.46
CA LEU A 109 15.88 -18.25 -11.89
C LEU A 109 16.80 -17.19 -12.52
N TYR A 110 17.12 -16.13 -11.77
CA TYR A 110 17.85 -14.97 -12.28
C TYR A 110 19.21 -15.33 -12.95
N PRO A 111 20.14 -16.08 -12.32
CA PRO A 111 21.44 -16.38 -12.92
C PRO A 111 21.34 -17.16 -14.24
N PHE A 112 20.38 -18.07 -14.33
CA PHE A 112 20.15 -18.87 -15.54
C PHE A 112 19.49 -18.06 -16.65
N LEU A 113 18.50 -17.21 -16.28
CA LEU A 113 17.83 -16.32 -17.24
C LEU A 113 18.81 -15.29 -17.82
N MET A 114 19.81 -14.87 -17.04
CA MET A 114 20.81 -13.89 -17.45
C MET A 114 21.99 -14.50 -18.22
N GLN A 115 21.95 -15.77 -18.65
CA GLN A 115 22.94 -16.30 -19.55
C GLN A 115 22.84 -15.64 -20.92
N LYS A 116 23.98 -15.31 -21.54
CA LYS A 116 24.05 -14.64 -22.85
C LYS A 116 23.35 -15.42 -23.96
N SER A 117 23.37 -16.75 -23.87
CA SER A 117 22.73 -17.66 -24.81
C SER A 117 21.19 -17.56 -24.86
N ASN A 118 20.57 -17.01 -23.81
CA ASN A 118 19.12 -16.98 -23.69
C ASN A 118 18.45 -15.77 -24.37
N THR A 119 19.24 -14.85 -24.92
CA THR A 119 18.73 -13.66 -25.61
C THR A 119 19.58 -13.28 -26.81
N VAL A 120 18.91 -12.89 -27.90
CA VAL A 120 19.54 -12.32 -29.09
C VAL A 120 19.19 -10.85 -29.19
N TYR A 121 20.19 -10.00 -29.37
CA TYR A 121 20.05 -8.57 -29.52
C TYR A 121 20.11 -8.18 -30.99
N HIS A 122 19.23 -7.29 -31.42
CA HIS A 122 19.20 -6.77 -32.78
C HIS A 122 18.76 -5.32 -32.80
N MET A 123 19.21 -4.59 -33.83
CA MET A 123 18.75 -3.24 -34.08
C MET A 123 17.39 -3.26 -34.76
N SER A 124 16.44 -2.53 -34.22
CA SER A 124 15.08 -2.36 -34.76
C SER A 124 14.78 -0.89 -35.04
N ALA A 125 13.59 -0.62 -35.57
CA ALA A 125 13.11 0.77 -35.80
C ALA A 125 13.03 1.61 -34.51
N ILE A 126 12.91 0.95 -33.34
CA ILE A 126 12.84 1.61 -32.04
C ILE A 126 14.17 1.62 -31.26
N GLY A 127 15.27 1.17 -31.88
CA GLY A 127 16.60 1.07 -31.28
C GLY A 127 17.02 -0.36 -31.02
N MET A 128 17.97 -0.57 -30.10
CA MET A 128 18.41 -1.90 -29.69
C MET A 128 17.30 -2.62 -28.95
N THR A 129 16.92 -3.80 -29.45
CA THR A 129 15.92 -4.68 -28.84
C THR A 129 16.49 -6.06 -28.67
N TYR A 130 15.81 -6.91 -27.89
CA TYR A 130 16.22 -8.29 -27.73
C TYR A 130 15.00 -9.22 -27.83
N VAL A 131 15.27 -10.44 -28.23
CA VAL A 131 14.29 -11.52 -28.28
C VAL A 131 14.80 -12.67 -27.41
N PHE A 132 13.92 -13.26 -26.65
CA PHE A 132 14.22 -14.48 -25.89
C PHE A 132 14.40 -15.68 -26.83
N VAL A 133 15.49 -16.39 -26.65
CA VAL A 133 15.70 -17.68 -27.36
C VAL A 133 14.80 -18.73 -26.70
N PRO A 134 13.99 -19.48 -27.47
CA PRO A 134 13.20 -20.56 -26.90
C PRO A 134 14.07 -21.53 -26.10
N GLY A 135 13.70 -21.79 -24.87
CA GLY A 135 14.47 -22.65 -23.97
C GLY A 135 13.84 -22.71 -22.58
N ILE A 136 14.27 -23.70 -21.79
CA ILE A 136 13.67 -24.01 -20.48
C ILE A 136 13.66 -22.80 -19.53
N TRP A 137 14.71 -22.00 -19.50
CA TRP A 137 14.83 -20.88 -18.59
C TRP A 137 13.87 -19.73 -18.93
N ASN A 138 13.70 -19.43 -20.20
CA ASN A 138 12.75 -18.42 -20.67
C ASN A 138 11.32 -18.90 -20.46
N THR A 139 11.01 -20.18 -20.71
CA THR A 139 9.70 -20.78 -20.41
C THR A 139 9.39 -20.72 -18.91
N LEU A 140 10.36 -21.04 -18.04
CA LEU A 140 10.17 -20.92 -16.58
C LEU A 140 9.95 -19.46 -16.14
N TYR A 141 10.58 -18.50 -16.80
CA TYR A 141 10.33 -17.09 -16.55
C TYR A 141 8.92 -16.67 -16.96
N ASP A 142 8.44 -17.12 -18.10
CA ASP A 142 7.06 -16.86 -18.55
C ASP A 142 6.04 -17.47 -17.58
N ILE A 143 6.25 -18.71 -17.14
CA ILE A 143 5.43 -19.36 -16.11
C ILE A 143 5.45 -18.53 -14.81
N TYR A 144 6.63 -18.08 -14.38
CA TYR A 144 6.77 -17.23 -13.20
C TYR A 144 5.94 -15.95 -13.32
N CYS A 145 5.99 -15.25 -14.46
CA CYS A 145 5.20 -14.05 -14.74
C CYS A 145 3.70 -14.34 -14.73
N ILE A 146 3.26 -15.43 -15.36
CA ILE A 146 1.85 -15.85 -15.40
C ILE A 146 1.33 -16.15 -13.99
N VAL A 147 2.09 -16.90 -13.19
CA VAL A 147 1.69 -17.24 -11.82
C VAL A 147 1.64 -15.98 -10.93
N CYS A 148 2.58 -15.04 -11.09
CA CYS A 148 2.51 -13.72 -10.42
C CYS A 148 1.24 -12.96 -10.81
N ALA A 149 0.92 -12.89 -12.11
CA ALA A 149 -0.28 -12.21 -12.59
C ALA A 149 -1.56 -12.84 -12.00
N ILE A 150 -1.68 -14.17 -12.05
CA ILE A 150 -2.81 -14.89 -11.45
C ILE A 150 -2.92 -14.59 -9.95
N GLY A 151 -1.80 -14.58 -9.22
CA GLY A 151 -1.76 -14.26 -7.80
C GLY A 151 -2.25 -12.84 -7.50
N LEU A 152 -1.84 -11.86 -8.29
CA LEU A 152 -2.29 -10.47 -8.18
C LEU A 152 -3.79 -10.34 -8.46
N PHE A 153 -4.29 -10.93 -9.56
CA PHE A 153 -5.72 -10.96 -9.87
C PHE A 153 -6.55 -11.62 -8.77
N ALA A 154 -6.06 -12.74 -8.21
CA ALA A 154 -6.74 -13.44 -7.11
C ALA A 154 -6.85 -12.57 -5.86
N LEU A 155 -5.75 -11.89 -5.47
CA LEU A 155 -5.72 -10.97 -4.33
C LEU A 155 -6.67 -9.79 -4.54
N SER A 156 -6.63 -9.17 -5.71
CA SER A 156 -7.45 -8.02 -6.06
C SER A 156 -8.94 -8.39 -6.16
N GLY A 157 -9.24 -9.56 -6.73
CA GLY A 157 -10.57 -10.15 -6.77
C GLY A 157 -11.11 -10.47 -5.38
N PHE A 158 -10.27 -11.03 -4.51
CA PHE A 158 -10.61 -11.27 -3.10
C PHE A 158 -10.97 -9.96 -2.40
N MET A 159 -10.14 -8.92 -2.53
CA MET A 159 -10.41 -7.61 -1.94
C MET A 159 -11.70 -6.98 -2.46
N LYS A 160 -11.98 -7.08 -3.77
CA LYS A 160 -13.23 -6.62 -4.37
C LYS A 160 -14.46 -7.33 -3.78
N LYS A 161 -14.38 -8.65 -3.55
CA LYS A 161 -15.52 -9.47 -3.09
C LYS A 161 -15.72 -9.39 -1.59
N ASN A 162 -14.63 -9.49 -0.81
CA ASN A 162 -14.65 -9.67 0.64
C ASN A 162 -14.22 -8.42 1.42
N GLY A 163 -13.96 -7.28 0.76
CA GLY A 163 -13.68 -6.03 1.44
C GLY A 163 -14.85 -5.63 2.34
N GLU A 164 -14.57 -5.44 3.63
CA GLU A 164 -15.59 -5.09 4.63
C GLU A 164 -16.16 -3.70 4.35
N ARG A 165 -15.29 -2.76 3.94
CA ARG A 165 -15.63 -1.36 3.66
C ARG A 165 -15.83 -1.12 2.16
N LYS A 166 -16.68 -0.17 1.83
CA LYS A 166 -16.95 0.24 0.44
C LYS A 166 -15.66 0.69 -0.27
N TRP A 167 -14.81 1.48 0.40
CA TRP A 167 -13.55 1.92 -0.19
C TRP A 167 -12.56 0.76 -0.47
N GLU A 168 -12.55 -0.31 0.33
CA GLU A 168 -11.74 -1.51 0.07
C GLU A 168 -12.19 -2.22 -1.21
N ARG A 169 -13.50 -2.36 -1.40
CA ARG A 169 -14.08 -2.92 -2.64
C ARG A 169 -13.77 -2.07 -3.86
N ILE A 170 -13.74 -0.73 -3.71
CA ILE A 170 -13.32 0.20 -4.77
C ILE A 170 -11.84 0.01 -5.07
N VAL A 171 -10.97 -0.13 -4.06
CA VAL A 171 -9.55 -0.43 -4.24
C VAL A 171 -9.37 -1.75 -4.99
N GLY A 172 -10.07 -2.81 -4.62
CA GLY A 172 -10.04 -4.09 -5.33
C GLY A 172 -10.41 -3.96 -6.82
N LYS A 173 -11.44 -3.16 -7.16
CA LYS A 173 -11.80 -2.87 -8.55
C LYS A 173 -10.70 -2.12 -9.30
N ARG A 174 -10.09 -1.11 -8.67
CA ARG A 174 -9.00 -0.30 -9.26
C ARG A 174 -7.72 -1.14 -9.47
N LEU A 175 -7.43 -2.06 -8.54
CA LEU A 175 -6.31 -3.00 -8.67
C LEU A 175 -6.54 -3.94 -9.86
N LEU A 176 -7.73 -4.55 -9.98
CA LEU A 176 -8.07 -5.39 -11.13
C LEU A 176 -7.91 -4.63 -12.46
N PHE A 177 -8.32 -3.38 -12.53
CA PHE A 177 -8.11 -2.55 -13.72
C PHE A 177 -6.63 -2.33 -13.99
N CYS A 178 -5.83 -1.97 -12.97
CA CYS A 178 -4.40 -1.77 -13.08
C CYS A 178 -3.68 -3.03 -13.63
N GLU A 179 -4.00 -4.18 -13.09
CA GLU A 179 -3.45 -5.47 -13.51
C GLU A 179 -3.88 -5.84 -14.93
N SER A 180 -5.13 -5.56 -15.30
CA SER A 180 -5.62 -5.78 -16.66
C SER A 180 -4.85 -4.94 -17.68
N VAL A 181 -4.47 -3.71 -17.35
CA VAL A 181 -3.63 -2.85 -18.20
C VAL A 181 -2.24 -3.48 -18.39
N ILE A 182 -1.63 -3.99 -17.33
CA ILE A 182 -0.30 -4.61 -17.39
C ILE A 182 -0.35 -5.88 -18.24
N VAL A 183 -1.33 -6.75 -18.01
CA VAL A 183 -1.50 -8.00 -18.77
C VAL A 183 -1.82 -7.70 -20.25
N ALA A 184 -2.64 -6.69 -20.55
CA ALA A 184 -2.90 -6.28 -21.93
C ALA A 184 -1.61 -5.85 -22.65
N GLY A 185 -0.69 -5.15 -21.99
CA GLY A 185 0.61 -4.82 -22.54
C GLY A 185 1.48 -6.05 -22.82
N MET A 186 1.48 -7.03 -21.91
CA MET A 186 2.19 -8.29 -22.12
C MET A 186 1.61 -9.08 -23.33
N LEU A 187 0.29 -9.10 -23.46
CA LEU A 187 -0.37 -9.72 -24.61
C LEU A 187 -0.03 -9.01 -25.93
N LEU A 188 0.06 -7.67 -25.90
CA LEU A 188 0.50 -6.91 -27.08
C LEU A 188 1.91 -7.30 -27.51
N ASP A 189 2.86 -7.48 -26.61
CA ASP A 189 4.21 -7.95 -26.97
C ASP A 189 4.21 -9.33 -27.64
N THR A 190 3.24 -10.19 -27.31
CA THR A 190 3.09 -11.51 -27.91
C THR A 190 2.36 -11.45 -29.26
N ILE A 191 1.37 -10.57 -29.42
CA ILE A 191 0.50 -10.48 -30.58
C ILE A 191 1.13 -9.63 -31.70
N MET A 192 1.76 -8.50 -31.35
CA MET A 192 2.31 -7.55 -32.33
C MET A 192 3.35 -8.15 -33.30
N PRO A 193 4.23 -9.08 -32.91
CA PRO A 193 5.13 -9.77 -33.83
C PRO A 193 4.41 -10.54 -34.95
N VAL A 194 3.21 -11.10 -34.66
CA VAL A 194 2.39 -11.79 -35.65
C VAL A 194 1.94 -10.87 -36.78
N PHE A 195 1.78 -9.58 -36.49
CA PHE A 195 1.44 -8.52 -37.46
C PHE A 195 2.66 -7.80 -38.04
N GLY A 196 3.88 -8.33 -37.81
CA GLY A 196 5.12 -7.73 -38.34
C GLY A 196 5.72 -6.60 -37.46
N PHE A 197 5.16 -6.31 -36.32
CA PHE A 197 5.67 -5.30 -35.37
C PHE A 197 6.59 -5.94 -34.33
N ASN A 198 7.74 -6.42 -34.75
CA ASN A 198 8.66 -7.24 -33.93
C ASN A 198 9.33 -6.54 -32.75
N ALA A 199 9.04 -5.28 -32.48
CA ALA A 199 9.70 -4.50 -31.43
C ALA A 199 8.75 -3.55 -30.71
N PHE A 200 7.50 -3.96 -30.50
CA PHE A 200 6.55 -3.15 -29.74
C PHE A 200 6.82 -3.30 -28.22
N PRO A 201 7.03 -2.20 -27.47
CA PRO A 201 7.36 -2.26 -26.04
C PRO A 201 6.10 -2.23 -25.16
N GLY A 202 5.12 -3.10 -25.42
CA GLY A 202 3.81 -3.09 -24.79
C GLY A 202 3.87 -3.35 -23.28
N SER A 203 4.57 -4.39 -22.86
CA SER A 203 4.76 -4.71 -21.44
C SER A 203 5.50 -3.62 -20.69
N THR A 204 6.52 -3.04 -21.35
CA THR A 204 7.30 -1.95 -20.76
C THR A 204 6.44 -0.73 -20.47
N LEU A 205 5.67 -0.28 -21.43
CA LEU A 205 4.80 0.89 -21.27
C LEU A 205 3.64 0.63 -20.30
N SER A 206 2.99 -0.53 -20.41
CA SER A 206 1.86 -0.87 -19.55
C SER A 206 2.27 -1.03 -18.08
N GLN A 207 3.46 -1.57 -17.80
CA GLN A 207 3.98 -1.66 -16.44
C GLN A 207 4.25 -0.29 -15.83
N LEU A 208 4.77 0.65 -16.61
CA LEU A 208 4.99 2.03 -16.15
C LEU A 208 3.67 2.74 -15.82
N PHE A 209 2.66 2.60 -16.69
CA PHE A 209 1.31 3.09 -16.38
C PHE A 209 0.72 2.39 -15.16
N GLY A 210 0.96 1.09 -15.01
CA GLY A 210 0.55 0.31 -13.85
C GLY A 210 1.10 0.87 -12.54
N VAL A 211 2.38 1.28 -12.50
CA VAL A 211 2.97 1.90 -11.29
C VAL A 211 2.31 3.24 -10.96
N LEU A 212 1.99 4.07 -11.97
CA LEU A 212 1.27 5.32 -11.77
C LEU A 212 -0.12 5.08 -11.18
N LEU A 213 -0.86 4.09 -11.69
CA LEU A 213 -2.17 3.69 -11.17
C LEU A 213 -2.06 3.16 -9.75
N LEU A 214 -1.06 2.31 -9.45
CA LEU A 214 -0.80 1.82 -8.09
C LEU A 214 -0.48 2.96 -7.12
N TYR A 215 0.26 3.99 -7.55
CA TYR A 215 0.52 5.16 -6.72
C TYR A 215 -0.76 5.94 -6.40
N ARG A 216 -1.65 6.11 -7.37
CA ARG A 216 -2.97 6.72 -7.13
C ARG A 216 -3.82 5.91 -6.16
N ILE A 217 -3.76 4.57 -6.25
CA ILE A 217 -4.44 3.69 -5.30
C ILE A 217 -3.83 3.82 -3.89
N TYR A 218 -2.50 3.87 -3.79
CA TYR A 218 -1.78 4.09 -2.52
C TYR A 218 -2.22 5.41 -1.84
N LEU A 219 -2.29 6.51 -2.60
CA LEU A 219 -2.76 7.80 -2.09
C LEU A 219 -4.23 7.72 -1.63
N PHE A 220 -5.08 7.04 -2.39
CA PHE A 220 -6.49 6.84 -2.03
C PHE A 220 -6.63 6.03 -0.73
N ILE A 221 -5.89 4.93 -0.58
CA ILE A 221 -5.89 4.13 0.66
C ILE A 221 -5.45 4.99 1.86
N ASN A 222 -4.41 5.80 1.67
CA ASN A 222 -3.90 6.65 2.74
C ASN A 222 -4.88 7.78 3.11
N LYS A 223 -5.63 8.32 2.15
CA LYS A 223 -6.68 9.32 2.42
C LYS A 223 -7.82 8.75 3.28
N ASN A 224 -8.20 7.49 3.06
CA ASN A 224 -9.33 6.84 3.75
C ASN A 224 -8.96 6.18 5.09
N LYS A 225 -7.71 6.32 5.55
CA LYS A 225 -7.30 5.94 6.91
C LYS A 225 -7.45 7.12 7.85
N VAL A 226 -7.90 6.84 9.09
CA VAL A 226 -7.91 7.86 10.13
C VAL A 226 -6.46 8.25 10.44
N LYS A 227 -6.13 9.52 10.25
CA LYS A 227 -4.83 10.12 10.54
C LYS A 227 -5.00 11.32 11.44
N LEU A 228 -3.97 11.61 12.24
CA LEU A 228 -3.90 12.83 13.03
C LEU A 228 -4.06 14.11 12.18
N GLU A 229 -3.54 14.07 10.94
CA GLU A 229 -3.63 15.17 9.97
C GLU A 229 -5.07 15.53 9.56
N ASN A 230 -6.03 14.59 9.73
CA ASN A 230 -7.45 14.81 9.41
C ASN A 230 -8.21 15.51 10.56
N VAL A 231 -7.62 15.56 11.73
CA VAL A 231 -8.09 16.36 12.86
C VAL A 231 -7.15 17.57 12.95
N SER A 232 -7.67 18.78 12.79
CA SER A 232 -6.78 19.94 12.77
C SER A 232 -5.92 19.91 14.04
N GLU A 233 -4.60 19.84 13.85
CA GLU A 233 -3.59 19.68 14.91
C GLU A 233 -3.79 20.70 16.04
N PHE A 234 -4.20 21.89 15.66
CA PHE A 234 -4.49 22.99 16.59
C PHE A 234 -5.69 22.71 17.50
N VAL A 235 -6.81 22.20 16.97
CA VAL A 235 -8.01 21.89 17.75
C VAL A 235 -7.70 20.75 18.72
N TYR A 236 -6.96 19.77 18.25
CA TYR A 236 -6.61 18.58 19.01
C TYR A 236 -5.75 18.91 20.25
N TYR A 237 -4.73 19.75 20.11
CA TYR A 237 -3.84 20.12 21.21
C TYR A 237 -4.40 21.23 22.12
N SER A 238 -5.35 22.05 21.65
CA SER A 238 -5.93 23.15 22.42
C SER A 238 -7.13 22.73 23.25
N VAL A 239 -7.77 21.61 22.96
CA VAL A 239 -8.93 21.12 23.73
C VAL A 239 -8.47 20.58 25.09
N LYS A 240 -9.00 21.14 26.16
CA LYS A 240 -8.72 20.73 27.55
C LYS A 240 -9.37 19.40 27.92
N SER A 241 -10.45 19.01 27.26
CA SER A 241 -11.12 17.74 27.51
C SER A 241 -10.27 16.57 26.96
N PRO A 242 -10.15 15.45 27.67
CA PRO A 242 -9.49 14.26 27.16
C PRO A 242 -10.20 13.72 25.91
N ILE A 243 -9.45 13.52 24.83
CA ILE A 243 -9.95 13.01 23.55
C ILE A 243 -9.22 11.74 23.17
N LEU A 244 -10.00 10.69 22.83
CA LEU A 244 -9.54 9.42 22.31
C LEU A 244 -10.11 9.20 20.92
N ILE A 245 -9.30 8.77 19.97
CA ILE A 245 -9.76 8.40 18.63
C ILE A 245 -9.44 6.92 18.38
N TYR A 246 -10.48 6.16 18.16
CA TYR A 246 -10.43 4.74 17.80
C TYR A 246 -10.62 4.56 16.29
N ASP A 247 -9.92 3.58 15.72
CA ASP A 247 -10.20 3.17 14.35
C ASP A 247 -11.45 2.28 14.29
N TYR A 248 -11.84 1.93 13.08
CA TYR A 248 -12.93 0.99 12.81
C TYR A 248 -12.77 -0.36 13.55
N ASN A 249 -11.54 -0.85 13.74
CA ASN A 249 -11.26 -2.10 14.47
C ASN A 249 -11.25 -1.90 16.00
N LYS A 250 -11.74 -0.76 16.48
CA LYS A 250 -11.79 -0.42 17.91
C LYS A 250 -10.40 -0.38 18.58
N LYS A 251 -9.36 -0.10 17.80
CA LYS A 251 -8.02 0.12 18.32
C LYS A 251 -7.81 1.60 18.54
N LEU A 252 -7.28 1.97 19.70
CA LEU A 252 -6.90 3.33 20.00
C LEU A 252 -5.77 3.78 19.08
N ARG A 253 -5.96 4.91 18.41
CA ARG A 253 -5.00 5.44 17.43
C ARG A 253 -4.40 6.76 17.83
N ILE A 254 -5.20 7.61 18.44
CA ILE A 254 -4.84 8.98 18.71
C ILE A 254 -5.37 9.36 20.09
N VAL A 255 -4.54 10.01 20.89
CA VAL A 255 -4.87 10.55 22.21
C VAL A 255 -4.28 11.94 22.33
N ASN A 256 -5.05 12.90 22.85
CA ASN A 256 -4.50 14.22 23.11
C ASN A 256 -3.75 14.26 24.46
N LYS A 257 -2.99 15.34 24.70
CA LYS A 257 -2.22 15.51 25.94
C LYS A 257 -3.10 15.41 27.18
N SER A 258 -4.28 15.97 27.16
CA SER A 258 -5.23 15.89 28.27
C SER A 258 -5.66 14.45 28.57
N ALA A 259 -5.83 13.62 27.53
CA ALA A 259 -6.15 12.19 27.70
C ALA A 259 -4.96 11.39 28.23
N THR A 260 -3.73 11.68 27.79
CA THR A 260 -2.53 11.01 28.32
C THR A 260 -2.34 11.30 29.81
N ASP A 261 -2.52 12.56 30.21
CA ASP A 261 -2.38 12.97 31.59
C ASP A 261 -3.49 12.37 32.49
N PHE A 262 -4.75 12.39 32.00
CA PHE A 262 -5.91 11.92 32.73
C PHE A 262 -5.96 10.39 32.89
N LEU A 263 -5.66 9.67 31.80
CA LEU A 263 -5.73 8.19 31.76
C LEU A 263 -4.39 7.54 32.10
N LYS A 264 -3.32 8.30 32.31
CA LYS A 264 -1.95 7.83 32.58
C LYS A 264 -1.44 6.84 31.51
N ILE A 265 -1.74 7.10 30.25
CA ILE A 265 -1.28 6.32 29.10
C ILE A 265 -0.21 7.07 28.33
N SER A 266 0.70 6.34 27.67
CA SER A 266 1.73 6.93 26.81
C SER A 266 1.24 7.02 25.37
N GLU A 267 1.45 8.15 24.68
CA GLU A 267 1.17 8.30 23.25
C GLU A 267 1.85 7.23 22.39
N GLN A 268 3.02 6.75 22.81
CA GLN A 268 3.80 5.77 22.05
C GLN A 268 3.22 4.36 22.11
N ASN A 269 2.48 3.99 23.15
CA ASN A 269 1.96 2.65 23.41
C ASN A 269 0.44 2.55 23.25
N CYS A 270 -0.25 3.61 22.80
CA CYS A 270 -1.71 3.63 22.74
C CYS A 270 -2.32 2.57 21.78
N GLU A 271 -1.59 2.11 20.77
CA GLU A 271 -2.13 1.14 19.78
C GLU A 271 -2.54 -0.23 20.36
N ASN A 272 -2.04 -0.59 21.52
CA ASN A 272 -2.33 -1.87 22.18
C ASN A 272 -3.35 -1.76 23.34
N VAL A 273 -3.80 -0.54 23.64
CA VAL A 273 -4.74 -0.28 24.74
C VAL A 273 -6.17 -0.53 24.26
N LEU A 274 -6.87 -1.45 24.92
CA LEU A 274 -8.27 -1.70 24.64
C LEU A 274 -9.14 -0.73 25.46
N PHE A 275 -10.35 -0.45 24.95
CA PHE A 275 -11.32 0.39 25.66
C PHE A 275 -11.64 -0.14 27.07
N THR A 276 -11.75 -1.47 27.21
CA THR A 276 -12.00 -2.16 28.46
C THR A 276 -10.87 -2.07 29.48
N ASP A 277 -9.65 -1.73 29.03
CA ASP A 277 -8.49 -1.53 29.90
C ASP A 277 -8.55 -0.14 30.58
N LEU A 278 -9.21 0.80 29.95
CA LEU A 278 -9.32 2.19 30.40
C LEU A 278 -10.55 2.44 31.30
N PHE A 279 -11.66 1.76 30.99
CA PHE A 279 -12.95 2.07 31.60
C PHE A 279 -13.65 0.83 32.15
N GLU A 280 -14.26 0.99 33.34
CA GLU A 280 -15.23 0.05 33.88
C GLU A 280 -16.61 0.50 33.40
N MET A 281 -17.27 -0.40 32.67
CA MET A 281 -18.64 -0.20 32.24
C MET A 281 -19.58 -0.84 33.25
N GLY A 282 -20.63 -0.10 33.64
CA GLY A 282 -21.78 -0.68 34.32
C GLY A 282 -22.53 -1.64 33.36
N ASN A 283 -23.78 -1.93 33.65
CA ASN A 283 -24.62 -2.85 32.83
C ASN A 283 -24.92 -2.33 31.41
N GLU A 284 -24.39 -1.20 30.99
CA GLU A 284 -24.60 -0.63 29.65
C GLU A 284 -23.64 -1.23 28.64
N LYS A 285 -24.20 -1.88 27.61
CA LYS A 285 -23.42 -2.37 26.46
C LYS A 285 -23.07 -1.18 25.55
N LEU A 286 -21.79 -1.03 25.22
CA LEU A 286 -21.31 -0.09 24.20
C LEU A 286 -22.06 -0.33 22.89
N LYS A 287 -23.01 0.53 22.55
CA LYS A 287 -23.64 0.58 21.24
C LYS A 287 -22.83 1.51 20.35
N TYR A 288 -22.00 0.93 19.48
CA TYR A 288 -21.34 1.66 18.41
C TYR A 288 -22.34 1.80 17.25
N GLY A 289 -22.98 2.94 17.17
CA GLY A 289 -23.87 3.25 16.02
C GLY A 289 -25.03 4.15 16.44
N GLY A 290 -25.08 5.35 15.88
CA GLY A 290 -26.10 6.36 16.11
C GLY A 290 -25.49 7.72 16.52
N CYS A 291 -26.24 8.79 16.33
CA CYS A 291 -25.83 10.13 16.71
C CYS A 291 -25.64 10.21 18.24
N SER A 292 -24.41 10.60 18.66
CA SER A 292 -24.03 10.94 20.03
C SER A 292 -24.56 10.01 21.13
N ASN A 293 -23.79 9.00 21.50
CA ASN A 293 -24.08 8.15 22.67
C ASN A 293 -23.28 8.67 23.86
N LYS A 294 -23.99 9.18 24.88
CA LYS A 294 -23.40 9.55 26.17
C LYS A 294 -23.51 8.35 27.10
N ILE A 295 -22.38 7.93 27.65
CA ILE A 295 -22.27 6.74 28.54
C ILE A 295 -21.50 7.17 29.77
N ASP A 296 -22.05 6.87 30.96
CA ASP A 296 -21.36 7.10 32.20
C ASP A 296 -20.50 5.87 32.55
N VAL A 297 -19.21 6.09 32.82
CA VAL A 297 -18.22 5.06 33.08
C VAL A 297 -17.32 5.46 34.26
N ARG A 298 -16.62 4.47 34.81
CA ARG A 298 -15.57 4.72 35.81
C ARG A 298 -14.20 4.49 35.16
N CYS A 299 -13.30 5.46 35.32
CA CYS A 299 -11.94 5.36 34.83
C CYS A 299 -11.12 4.43 35.73
N ARG A 300 -10.45 3.41 35.16
CA ARG A 300 -9.63 2.46 35.92
C ARG A 300 -8.36 3.07 36.49
N ALA A 301 -7.77 4.06 35.78
CA ALA A 301 -6.48 4.63 36.15
C ALA A 301 -6.53 5.52 37.40
N ASN A 302 -7.64 6.22 37.63
CA ASN A 302 -7.80 7.21 38.71
C ASN A 302 -9.11 7.07 39.48
N GLY A 303 -9.99 6.13 39.13
CA GLY A 303 -11.28 5.92 39.76
C GLY A 303 -12.31 7.04 39.49
N ALA A 304 -12.01 7.98 38.59
CA ALA A 304 -12.88 9.10 38.28
C ALA A 304 -14.19 8.66 37.60
N HIS A 305 -15.29 9.34 37.96
CA HIS A 305 -16.56 9.17 37.25
C HIS A 305 -16.58 10.07 36.01
N CYS A 306 -16.69 9.45 34.85
CA CYS A 306 -16.60 10.12 33.57
C CYS A 306 -17.86 9.89 32.73
N ARG A 307 -18.24 10.92 31.98
CA ARG A 307 -19.19 10.79 30.88
C ARG A 307 -18.45 10.78 29.58
N LEU A 308 -18.67 9.74 28.80
CA LEU A 308 -18.13 9.61 27.46
C LEU A 308 -19.14 10.10 26.43
N ASP A 309 -18.75 11.03 25.57
CA ASP A 309 -19.50 11.41 24.38
C ASP A 309 -18.84 10.74 23.17
N ILE A 310 -19.52 9.74 22.59
CA ILE A 310 -19.00 8.91 21.51
C ILE A 310 -19.62 9.34 20.20
N ASN A 311 -18.78 9.86 19.30
CA ASN A 311 -19.19 10.32 17.98
C ASN A 311 -18.51 9.49 16.88
N GLN A 312 -19.29 9.10 15.87
CA GLN A 312 -18.79 8.35 14.73
C GLN A 312 -18.10 9.26 13.72
N ILE A 313 -16.94 8.84 13.21
CA ILE A 313 -16.27 9.48 12.08
C ILE A 313 -16.62 8.66 10.83
N SER A 314 -17.19 9.31 9.83
CA SER A 314 -17.55 8.68 8.56
C SER A 314 -16.68 9.20 7.40
N ASP A 315 -16.49 8.37 6.38
CA ASP A 315 -15.84 8.74 5.13
C ASP A 315 -16.80 9.47 4.16
N GLU A 316 -16.29 9.83 2.98
CA GLU A 316 -17.07 10.47 1.90
C GLU A 316 -18.21 9.58 1.34
N TYR A 317 -18.22 8.30 1.70
CA TYR A 317 -19.24 7.32 1.30
C TYR A 317 -20.25 7.05 2.42
N GLY A 318 -20.11 7.73 3.59
CA GLY A 318 -20.95 7.52 4.77
C GLY A 318 -20.58 6.27 5.58
N GLU A 319 -19.44 5.61 5.28
CA GLU A 319 -18.98 4.44 6.03
C GLU A 319 -18.15 4.85 7.24
N THR A 320 -18.25 4.10 8.33
CA THR A 320 -17.54 4.39 9.58
C THR A 320 -16.03 4.23 9.40
N MET A 321 -15.27 5.30 9.57
CA MET A 321 -13.80 5.27 9.63
C MET A 321 -13.28 4.99 11.04
N GLY A 322 -14.01 5.40 12.06
CA GLY A 322 -13.62 5.30 13.45
C GLY A 322 -14.57 6.05 14.37
N TYR A 323 -14.13 6.29 15.60
CA TYR A 323 -14.90 6.94 16.65
C TYR A 323 -14.05 7.97 17.38
N ILE A 324 -14.63 9.13 17.65
CA ILE A 324 -14.08 10.13 18.59
C ILE A 324 -14.82 9.96 19.90
N ILE A 325 -14.08 9.84 20.98
CA ILE A 325 -14.59 9.78 22.34
C ILE A 325 -14.05 10.99 23.10
N ILE A 326 -14.95 11.81 23.62
CA ILE A 326 -14.63 12.95 24.46
C ILE A 326 -15.05 12.60 25.89
N LEU A 327 -14.15 12.80 26.85
CA LEU A 327 -14.43 12.55 28.25
C LEU A 327 -14.78 13.85 28.96
N ASP A 328 -15.83 13.78 29.77
CA ASP A 328 -16.19 14.82 30.75
C ASP A 328 -16.03 14.21 32.15
N ASP A 329 -15.18 14.80 32.98
CA ASP A 329 -14.98 14.37 34.37
C ASP A 329 -16.13 14.91 35.25
N LEU A 330 -16.93 14.01 35.80
CA LEU A 330 -18.07 14.30 36.62
C LEU A 330 -17.77 14.14 38.12
N THR A 331 -16.54 13.78 38.50
CA THR A 331 -16.19 13.41 39.87
C THR A 331 -16.55 14.49 40.90
N ASP A 332 -16.23 15.75 40.61
CA ASP A 332 -16.54 16.85 41.51
C ASP A 332 -18.03 17.18 41.56
N LYS A 333 -18.74 17.01 40.44
CA LYS A 333 -20.20 17.21 40.40
C LYS A 333 -20.93 16.17 41.26
N ILE A 334 -20.50 14.89 41.16
CA ILE A 334 -21.08 13.79 41.94
C ILE A 334 -20.81 13.99 43.43
N LYS A 335 -19.57 14.30 43.84
CA LYS A 335 -19.23 14.60 45.23
C LYS A 335 -20.03 15.74 45.81
N THR A 336 -20.30 16.77 44.99
CA THR A 336 -21.10 17.91 45.44
C THR A 336 -22.56 17.53 45.67
N ILE A 337 -23.12 16.68 44.85
CA ILE A 337 -24.49 16.14 44.99
C ILE A 337 -24.58 15.28 46.26
N GLU A 338 -23.64 14.32 46.42
CA GLU A 338 -23.57 13.44 47.60
C GLU A 338 -23.36 14.21 48.91
N ALA A 339 -22.76 15.41 48.89
CA ALA A 339 -22.58 16.25 50.05
C ALA A 339 -23.81 17.12 50.38
N LEU A 340 -24.77 17.22 49.46
CA LEU A 340 -26.01 17.98 49.61
C LEU A 340 -27.21 17.09 50.00
N GLU A 341 -27.08 15.77 49.86
CA GLU A 341 -28.00 14.74 50.37
C GLU A 341 -27.66 14.34 51.83
#